data_3f5f8316ea0255c489199076659c8624
#
_entry.id   3f5f8316ea0255c489199076659c8624
#
_cell.length_a   1.000
_cell.length_b   1.000
_cell.length_c   1.000
_cell.angle_alpha   90.00
_cell.angle_beta   90.00
_cell.angle_gamma   90.00
#
_symmetry.space_group_name_H-M   'P 1'
#
loop_
_entity.id
_entity.type
_entity.pdbx_description
1 polymer ?
#
loop_
_entity_poly.entity_id
_entity_poly.type
_entity_poly.pdbx_seq_one_letter_code
_entity_poly.pdbx_strand_id
1 'polypeptide(L)'
;MRALAKPLPQNEATAQTVTVPAPVGGWNARDSLAAMNPLDAVVLDNIFPGTSDVSLRPGYIDWLTAIPANAKSLLPYNSVTSRKLFVSTNAGIYDATSAGVCGAAVNACTNGQWESVNFINAAGTSYLLAVNGVDNLRNYDGTTWVNVTGVSANAITGIATTSLSNVMMF
;
A
#
# COMPACT_ATOMS: atom_id res chain seq x y z
N MET A 1 -65.90 55.37 10.28
CA MET A 1 -65.14 54.43 11.14
C MET A 1 -64.61 53.26 10.29
N ARG A 2 -63.33 53.17 10.16
CA ARG A 2 -62.69 52.11 9.33
C ARG A 2 -62.31 50.93 10.27
N ALA A 3 -62.98 49.81 10.06
CA ALA A 3 -62.70 48.61 10.87
C ALA A 3 -61.26 48.12 10.59
N LEU A 4 -60.43 48.02 11.62
CA LEU A 4 -59.11 47.42 11.59
C LEU A 4 -59.29 45.90 11.42
N ALA A 5 -58.75 45.35 10.33
CA ALA A 5 -58.75 43.93 10.13
C ALA A 5 -57.85 43.25 11.21
N LYS A 6 -58.41 42.25 11.89
CA LYS A 6 -57.71 41.45 12.88
C LYS A 6 -56.59 40.66 12.14
N PRO A 7 -55.36 40.74 12.59
CA PRO A 7 -54.28 39.92 11.98
C PRO A 7 -54.62 38.44 12.14
N LEU A 8 -54.50 37.72 11.05
CA LEU A 8 -54.57 36.24 11.04
C LEU A 8 -53.41 35.64 11.92
N PRO A 9 -53.72 34.65 12.72
CA PRO A 9 -52.66 33.97 13.46
C PRO A 9 -51.66 33.38 12.47
N GLN A 10 -50.41 33.84 12.54
CA GLN A 10 -49.31 33.20 11.83
C GLN A 10 -49.07 31.86 12.49
N ASN A 11 -49.31 30.79 11.75
CA ASN A 11 -48.95 29.44 12.17
C ASN A 11 -47.42 29.34 12.08
N GLU A 12 -46.73 29.61 13.17
CA GLU A 12 -45.29 29.40 13.25
C GLU A 12 -45.08 27.89 13.13
N ALA A 13 -44.60 27.46 11.97
CA ALA A 13 -44.15 26.08 11.77
C ALA A 13 -42.96 25.84 12.70
N THR A 14 -43.19 25.14 13.79
CA THR A 14 -42.12 24.74 14.70
C THR A 14 -41.23 23.77 13.94
N ALA A 15 -39.99 24.18 13.62
CA ALA A 15 -39.04 23.30 12.99
C ALA A 15 -38.74 22.15 13.97
N GLN A 16 -39.07 20.93 13.55
CA GLN A 16 -38.64 19.72 14.27
C GLN A 16 -37.20 19.40 13.88
N THR A 17 -36.32 19.45 14.84
CA THR A 17 -34.94 18.99 14.66
C THR A 17 -34.88 17.49 14.89
N VAL A 18 -34.51 16.72 13.86
CA VAL A 18 -34.29 15.30 13.95
C VAL A 18 -32.77 15.07 14.00
N THR A 19 -32.28 14.40 15.06
CA THR A 19 -30.88 14.00 15.15
C THR A 19 -30.71 12.65 14.48
N VAL A 20 -29.86 12.58 13.48
CA VAL A 20 -29.45 11.33 12.86
C VAL A 20 -28.18 10.85 13.56
N PRO A 21 -28.16 9.64 14.14
CA PRO A 21 -26.96 9.12 14.78
C PRO A 21 -25.86 8.81 13.76
N ALA A 22 -24.60 8.80 14.21
CA ALA A 22 -23.48 8.38 13.38
C ALA A 22 -23.61 6.88 13.02
N PRO A 23 -23.29 6.48 11.77
CA PRO A 23 -23.44 5.07 11.33
C PRO A 23 -22.32 4.17 11.83
N VAL A 24 -22.25 3.99 13.14
CA VAL A 24 -21.25 3.16 13.81
C VAL A 24 -21.47 1.66 13.62
N GLY A 25 -22.65 1.23 13.18
CA GLY A 25 -22.95 -0.16 12.81
C GLY A 25 -22.30 -0.62 11.51
N GLY A 26 -21.85 0.36 10.69
CA GLY A 26 -21.14 0.07 9.47
C GLY A 26 -22.04 -0.04 8.23
N TRP A 27 -21.50 -0.64 7.19
CA TRP A 27 -22.20 -0.83 5.93
C TRP A 27 -23.14 -2.04 5.97
N ASN A 28 -24.40 -1.83 5.68
CA ASN A 28 -25.43 -2.88 5.64
C ASN A 28 -26.08 -2.89 4.25
N ALA A 29 -25.74 -3.90 3.45
CA ALA A 29 -26.29 -4.13 2.13
C ALA A 29 -27.36 -5.25 2.11
N ARG A 30 -27.69 -5.84 3.27
CA ARG A 30 -28.59 -6.99 3.35
C ARG A 30 -30.03 -6.60 3.67
N ASP A 31 -30.19 -5.69 4.60
CA ASP A 31 -31.50 -5.38 5.16
C ASP A 31 -32.20 -4.29 4.31
N SER A 32 -33.52 -4.34 4.27
CA SER A 32 -34.30 -3.27 3.62
C SER A 32 -34.20 -1.99 4.44
N LEU A 33 -34.33 -0.83 3.76
CA LEU A 33 -34.31 0.48 4.45
C LEU A 33 -35.31 0.59 5.61
N ALA A 34 -36.45 -0.10 5.49
CA ALA A 34 -37.50 -0.07 6.54
C ALA A 34 -37.14 -0.92 7.76
N ALA A 35 -36.25 -1.90 7.62
CA ALA A 35 -35.83 -2.83 8.70
C ALA A 35 -34.39 -2.59 9.16
N MET A 36 -33.67 -1.66 8.52
CA MET A 36 -32.27 -1.38 8.82
C MET A 36 -32.13 -0.71 10.20
N ASN A 37 -31.09 -1.09 10.92
CA ASN A 37 -30.75 -0.40 12.16
C ASN A 37 -30.37 1.05 11.87
N PRO A 38 -30.87 2.02 12.65
CA PRO A 38 -30.54 3.45 12.48
C PRO A 38 -29.04 3.78 12.58
N LEU A 39 -28.24 2.85 13.15
CA LEU A 39 -26.78 2.98 13.25
C LEU A 39 -26.04 2.40 12.05
N ASP A 40 -26.74 1.78 11.11
CA ASP A 40 -26.16 1.23 9.89
C ASP A 40 -26.23 2.26 8.73
N ALA A 41 -25.36 2.08 7.74
CA ALA A 41 -25.32 2.88 6.54
C ALA A 41 -25.56 2.06 5.28
N VAL A 42 -26.36 2.57 4.35
CA VAL A 42 -26.56 2.01 3.00
C VAL A 42 -25.32 2.22 2.11
N VAL A 43 -24.68 3.39 2.29
CA VAL A 43 -23.46 3.79 1.58
C VAL A 43 -22.48 4.33 2.62
N LEU A 44 -21.25 3.88 2.54
CA LEU A 44 -20.19 4.24 3.47
C LEU A 44 -18.89 4.51 2.68
N ASP A 45 -18.86 5.64 1.98
CA ASP A 45 -17.74 6.00 1.12
C ASP A 45 -16.71 6.85 1.88
N ASN A 46 -15.46 6.40 1.92
CA ASN A 46 -14.34 7.09 2.59
C ASN A 46 -14.54 7.35 4.09
N ILE A 47 -15.38 6.54 4.74
CA ILE A 47 -15.68 6.63 6.17
C ILE A 47 -15.41 5.27 6.82
N PHE A 48 -14.77 5.29 7.99
CA PHE A 48 -14.55 4.12 8.83
C PHE A 48 -15.40 4.24 10.09
N PRO A 49 -16.33 3.30 10.34
CA PRO A 49 -17.08 3.25 11.58
C PRO A 49 -16.16 2.79 12.71
N GLY A 50 -16.17 3.54 13.82
CA GLY A 50 -15.58 3.16 15.09
C GLY A 50 -16.62 2.55 16.02
N THR A 51 -16.26 2.36 17.28
CA THR A 51 -17.19 1.86 18.30
C THR A 51 -18.23 2.88 18.77
N SER A 52 -17.91 4.16 18.68
CA SER A 52 -18.76 5.27 19.14
C SER A 52 -18.77 6.47 18.19
N ASP A 53 -17.96 6.44 17.14
CA ASP A 53 -17.78 7.53 16.20
C ASP A 53 -17.57 7.03 14.77
N VAL A 54 -17.49 7.94 13.84
CA VAL A 54 -17.07 7.68 12.45
C VAL A 54 -15.91 8.59 12.11
N SER A 55 -14.89 8.04 11.46
CA SER A 55 -13.74 8.80 10.99
C SER A 55 -13.66 8.82 9.47
N LEU A 56 -13.19 9.91 8.91
CA LEU A 56 -12.88 9.97 7.49
C LEU A 56 -11.63 9.16 7.20
N ARG A 57 -11.61 8.51 6.06
CA ARG A 57 -10.40 7.86 5.56
C ARG A 57 -9.27 8.88 5.50
N PRO A 58 -8.12 8.63 6.15
CA PRO A 58 -6.96 9.49 6.01
C PRO A 58 -6.49 9.49 4.56
N GLY A 59 -5.97 10.62 4.10
CA GLY A 59 -5.32 10.73 2.81
C GLY A 59 -4.07 9.84 2.73
N TYR A 60 -3.44 9.77 1.56
CA TYR A 60 -2.14 9.15 1.38
C TYR A 60 -1.10 10.23 1.06
N ILE A 61 0.13 9.92 1.38
CA ILE A 61 1.31 10.66 0.96
C ILE A 61 2.22 9.69 0.19
N ASP A 62 2.83 10.17 -0.87
CA ASP A 62 3.79 9.37 -1.61
C ASP A 62 5.01 9.09 -0.72
N TRP A 63 5.37 7.81 -0.61
CA TRP A 63 6.57 7.40 0.13
C TRP A 63 7.84 7.88 -0.56
N LEU A 64 7.92 7.70 -1.88
CA LEU A 64 8.98 8.22 -2.73
C LEU A 64 8.39 9.15 -3.78
N THR A 65 9.03 10.29 -3.97
CA THR A 65 8.74 11.24 -5.04
C THR A 65 9.85 11.22 -6.10
N ALA A 66 9.55 11.71 -7.31
CA ALA A 66 10.49 11.79 -8.42
C ALA A 66 11.11 10.44 -8.85
N ILE A 67 10.38 9.34 -8.71
CA ILE A 67 10.80 8.05 -9.29
C ILE A 67 10.77 8.19 -10.81
N PRO A 68 11.87 7.84 -11.54
CA PRO A 68 11.98 8.05 -12.98
C PRO A 68 10.97 7.29 -13.85
N ALA A 69 10.39 6.21 -13.33
CA ALA A 69 9.40 5.40 -14.03
C ALA A 69 8.47 4.70 -13.02
N ASN A 70 7.38 4.11 -13.51
CA ASN A 70 6.43 3.38 -12.66
C ASN A 70 7.12 2.23 -11.91
N ALA A 71 6.88 2.15 -10.61
CA ALA A 71 7.30 1.04 -9.77
C ALA A 71 6.69 -0.28 -10.28
N LYS A 72 7.50 -1.32 -10.39
CA LYS A 72 7.12 -2.65 -10.88
C LYS A 72 7.21 -3.72 -9.80
N SER A 73 8.27 -3.69 -8.99
CA SER A 73 8.47 -4.65 -7.90
C SER A 73 9.07 -3.95 -6.69
N LEU A 74 8.80 -4.49 -5.51
CA LEU A 74 9.43 -4.12 -4.25
C LEU A 74 10.34 -5.27 -3.83
N LEU A 75 11.56 -4.95 -3.44
CA LEU A 75 12.61 -5.90 -3.09
C LEU A 75 13.03 -5.64 -1.63
N PRO A 76 12.41 -6.33 -0.66
CA PRO A 76 12.76 -6.16 0.76
C PRO A 76 14.01 -6.96 1.12
N TYR A 77 15.03 -6.30 1.62
CA TYR A 77 16.20 -6.92 2.23
C TYR A 77 16.03 -6.96 3.75
N ASN A 78 16.12 -8.14 4.32
CA ASN A 78 16.06 -8.36 5.76
C ASN A 78 17.30 -9.09 6.24
N SER A 79 18.06 -8.47 7.13
CA SER A 79 19.14 -9.09 7.85
C SER A 79 18.95 -8.96 9.36
N VAL A 80 19.79 -9.60 10.14
CA VAL A 80 19.78 -9.50 11.60
C VAL A 80 20.05 -8.07 12.06
N THR A 81 20.87 -7.32 11.31
CA THR A 81 21.39 -6.01 11.71
C THR A 81 20.76 -4.84 10.95
N SER A 82 20.19 -5.09 9.75
CA SER A 82 19.65 -4.02 8.93
C SER A 82 18.47 -4.48 8.09
N ARG A 83 17.61 -3.52 7.76
CA ARG A 83 16.50 -3.72 6.82
C ARG A 83 16.56 -2.63 5.77
N LYS A 84 16.36 -3.03 4.53
CA LYS A 84 16.28 -2.12 3.40
C LYS A 84 15.11 -2.47 2.51
N LEU A 85 14.56 -1.46 1.88
CA LEU A 85 13.54 -1.62 0.85
C LEU A 85 14.08 -1.03 -0.45
N PHE A 86 14.01 -1.80 -1.51
CA PHE A 86 14.31 -1.30 -2.84
C PHE A 86 13.06 -1.33 -3.69
N VAL A 87 12.94 -0.39 -4.60
CA VAL A 87 11.92 -0.34 -5.64
C VAL A 87 12.58 -0.48 -7.00
N SER A 88 12.02 -1.33 -7.82
CA SER A 88 12.48 -1.49 -9.19
C SER A 88 11.50 -0.87 -10.19
N THR A 89 12.06 -0.31 -11.23
CA THR A 89 11.38 0.24 -12.39
C THR A 89 12.06 -0.26 -13.66
N ASN A 90 11.52 0.03 -14.83
CA ASN A 90 12.24 -0.25 -16.08
C ASN A 90 13.49 0.63 -16.29
N ALA A 91 13.72 1.61 -15.42
CA ALA A 91 14.90 2.49 -15.48
C ALA A 91 16.01 2.08 -14.51
N GLY A 92 15.73 1.20 -13.53
CA GLY A 92 16.71 0.76 -12.54
C GLY A 92 16.08 0.32 -11.22
N ILE A 93 16.93 -0.07 -10.30
CA ILE A 93 16.62 -0.36 -8.90
C ILE A 93 17.03 0.85 -8.05
N TYR A 94 16.17 1.29 -7.16
CA TYR A 94 16.34 2.48 -6.32
C TYR A 94 16.18 2.14 -4.85
N ASP A 95 16.92 2.80 -3.97
CA ASP A 95 16.74 2.67 -2.53
C ASP A 95 15.47 3.41 -2.08
N ALA A 96 14.54 2.67 -1.52
CA ALA A 96 13.26 3.13 -0.99
C ALA A 96 13.18 2.97 0.53
N THR A 97 14.30 2.77 1.20
CA THR A 97 14.35 2.52 2.65
C THR A 97 13.80 3.69 3.46
N SER A 98 14.01 4.91 2.99
CA SER A 98 13.52 6.13 3.63
C SER A 98 12.57 6.88 2.70
N ALA A 99 11.56 7.51 3.27
CA ALA A 99 10.66 8.38 2.54
C ALA A 99 11.38 9.62 2.00
N GLY A 100 10.92 10.17 0.88
CA GLY A 100 11.42 11.42 0.32
C GLY A 100 11.68 11.36 -1.17
N VAL A 101 12.63 12.17 -1.63
CA VAL A 101 13.01 12.24 -3.04
C VAL A 101 13.83 11.01 -3.41
N CYS A 102 13.44 10.35 -4.51
CA CYS A 102 14.18 9.20 -5.03
C CYS A 102 15.60 9.60 -5.43
N GLY A 103 16.59 8.86 -4.92
CA GLY A 103 18.00 9.04 -5.28
C GLY A 103 18.35 8.46 -6.65
N ALA A 104 19.64 8.39 -6.94
CA ALA A 104 20.15 7.72 -8.14
C ALA A 104 19.87 6.20 -8.06
N ALA A 105 19.80 5.55 -9.23
CA ALA A 105 19.67 4.11 -9.30
C ALA A 105 20.89 3.43 -8.63
N VAL A 106 20.63 2.52 -7.71
CA VAL A 106 21.67 1.70 -7.05
C VAL A 106 22.11 0.54 -7.92
N ASN A 107 21.29 0.16 -8.90
CA ASN A 107 21.64 -0.81 -9.93
C ASN A 107 20.82 -0.58 -11.20
N ALA A 108 21.42 -0.78 -12.36
CA ALA A 108 20.72 -0.69 -13.63
C ALA A 108 19.97 -1.99 -13.93
N CYS A 109 18.81 -1.90 -14.58
CA CYS A 109 18.06 -3.05 -15.10
C CYS A 109 17.32 -2.67 -16.39
N THR A 110 17.00 -3.68 -17.19
CA THR A 110 16.22 -3.50 -18.42
C THR A 110 14.75 -3.82 -18.23
N ASN A 111 14.43 -4.62 -17.19
CA ASN A 111 13.07 -4.96 -16.82
C ASN A 111 12.89 -4.78 -15.31
N GLY A 112 11.85 -4.06 -14.90
CA GLY A 112 11.57 -3.78 -13.49
C GLY A 112 10.77 -4.87 -12.77
N GLN A 113 10.35 -5.93 -13.43
CA GLN A 113 9.60 -7.04 -12.83
C GLN A 113 10.56 -8.07 -12.24
N TRP A 114 10.81 -7.98 -10.94
CA TRP A 114 11.75 -8.85 -10.24
C TRP A 114 11.04 -9.72 -9.22
N GLU A 115 11.47 -10.98 -9.13
CA GLU A 115 11.26 -11.83 -7.97
C GLU A 115 12.48 -11.79 -7.08
N SER A 116 12.28 -11.84 -5.77
CA SER A 116 13.39 -11.75 -4.82
C SER A 116 13.21 -12.68 -3.63
N VAL A 117 14.33 -13.11 -3.08
CA VAL A 117 14.37 -13.95 -1.88
C VAL A 117 15.52 -13.54 -0.97
N ASN A 118 15.25 -13.48 0.33
CA ASN A 118 16.29 -13.31 1.34
C ASN A 118 16.92 -14.67 1.65
N PHE A 119 18.23 -14.72 1.63
CA PHE A 119 19.02 -15.93 1.86
C PHE A 119 20.11 -15.64 2.88
N ILE A 120 20.36 -16.61 3.77
CA ILE A 120 21.46 -16.55 4.74
C ILE A 120 22.38 -17.72 4.46
N ASN A 121 23.65 -17.42 4.26
CA ASN A 121 24.64 -18.47 4.02
C ASN A 121 25.06 -19.19 5.32
N ALA A 122 25.83 -20.26 5.22
CA ALA A 122 26.28 -21.02 6.38
C ALA A 122 27.17 -20.22 7.36
N ALA A 123 27.76 -19.11 6.92
CA ALA A 123 28.52 -18.19 7.77
C ALA A 123 27.63 -17.12 8.47
N GLY A 124 26.31 -17.16 8.28
CA GLY A 124 25.38 -16.21 8.88
C GLY A 124 25.24 -14.88 8.13
N THR A 125 25.82 -14.75 6.93
CA THR A 125 25.70 -13.55 6.12
C THR A 125 24.38 -13.55 5.35
N SER A 126 23.64 -12.45 5.46
CA SER A 126 22.37 -12.26 4.78
C SER A 126 22.56 -11.67 3.38
N TYR A 127 21.82 -12.17 2.43
CA TYR A 127 21.81 -11.72 1.04
C TYR A 127 20.36 -11.55 0.56
N LEU A 128 20.17 -10.64 -0.40
CA LEU A 128 18.94 -10.56 -1.19
C LEU A 128 19.31 -10.96 -2.62
N LEU A 129 18.72 -12.05 -3.08
CA LEU A 129 18.86 -12.51 -4.46
C LEU A 129 17.61 -12.03 -5.24
N ALA A 130 17.81 -11.57 -6.46
CA ALA A 130 16.73 -11.10 -7.32
C ALA A 130 16.93 -11.51 -8.77
N VAL A 131 15.84 -11.92 -9.42
CA VAL A 131 15.79 -12.38 -10.82
C VAL A 131 14.62 -11.74 -11.55
N ASN A 132 14.74 -11.53 -12.86
CA ASN A 132 13.66 -10.98 -13.70
C ASN A 132 13.54 -11.66 -15.07
N GLY A 133 14.29 -12.74 -15.32
CA GLY A 133 14.24 -13.49 -16.58
C GLY A 133 14.91 -12.80 -17.78
N VAL A 134 15.44 -11.59 -17.62
CA VAL A 134 16.04 -10.78 -18.69
C VAL A 134 17.46 -10.34 -18.35
N ASP A 135 17.62 -9.79 -17.15
CA ASP A 135 18.91 -9.34 -16.62
C ASP A 135 19.63 -10.45 -15.85
N ASN A 136 20.92 -10.29 -15.59
CA ASN A 136 21.67 -11.21 -14.74
C ASN A 136 21.06 -11.28 -13.34
N LEU A 137 21.13 -12.46 -12.71
CA LEU A 137 20.84 -12.61 -11.28
C LEU A 137 21.58 -11.55 -10.48
N ARG A 138 20.86 -10.83 -9.65
CA ARG A 138 21.40 -9.78 -8.77
C ARG A 138 21.53 -10.32 -7.36
N ASN A 139 22.59 -9.91 -6.71
CA ASN A 139 22.84 -10.17 -5.31
C ASN A 139 23.10 -8.86 -4.58
N TYR A 140 22.41 -8.63 -3.47
CA TYR A 140 22.68 -7.55 -2.53
C TYR A 140 23.21 -8.16 -1.22
N ASP A 141 24.40 -7.72 -0.79
CA ASP A 141 25.11 -8.25 0.36
C ASP A 141 24.89 -7.46 1.67
N GLY A 142 23.97 -6.50 1.65
CA GLY A 142 23.73 -5.55 2.74
C GLY A 142 24.39 -4.20 2.49
N THR A 143 25.28 -4.08 1.52
CA THR A 143 26.02 -2.85 1.17
C THR A 143 25.89 -2.52 -0.30
N THR A 144 26.14 -3.49 -1.19
CA THR A 144 26.19 -3.26 -2.64
C THR A 144 25.41 -4.31 -3.42
N TRP A 145 24.91 -3.87 -4.58
CA TRP A 145 24.33 -4.76 -5.58
C TRP A 145 25.40 -5.27 -6.53
N VAL A 146 25.48 -6.59 -6.71
CA VAL A 146 26.45 -7.26 -7.56
C VAL A 146 25.73 -8.18 -8.55
N ASN A 147 26.23 -8.25 -9.79
CA ASN A 147 25.81 -9.25 -10.76
C ASN A 147 26.45 -10.59 -10.43
N VAL A 148 25.65 -11.63 -10.30
CA VAL A 148 26.17 -12.98 -10.15
C VAL A 148 26.63 -13.48 -11.51
N THR A 149 27.90 -13.91 -11.58
CA THR A 149 28.51 -14.48 -12.80
C THR A 149 28.50 -16.00 -12.76
N GLY A 150 28.58 -16.64 -13.94
CA GLY A 150 28.61 -18.11 -14.05
C GLY A 150 27.23 -18.77 -14.10
N VAL A 151 26.16 -17.99 -14.06
CA VAL A 151 24.77 -18.44 -14.27
C VAL A 151 24.23 -17.77 -15.52
N SER A 152 23.59 -18.52 -16.41
CA SER A 152 22.97 -17.95 -17.61
C SER A 152 21.82 -17.02 -17.20
N ALA A 153 22.03 -15.73 -17.41
CA ALA A 153 21.18 -14.67 -16.91
C ALA A 153 19.72 -14.74 -17.33
N ASN A 154 19.50 -15.11 -18.56
CA ASN A 154 18.20 -14.99 -19.24
C ASN A 154 17.30 -16.22 -19.03
N ALA A 155 17.75 -17.22 -18.26
CA ALA A 155 17.05 -18.48 -18.05
C ALA A 155 16.37 -18.58 -16.67
N ILE A 156 16.67 -17.65 -15.75
CA ILE A 156 16.12 -17.71 -14.39
C ILE A 156 14.95 -16.74 -14.28
N THR A 157 13.75 -17.29 -14.25
CA THR A 157 12.51 -16.53 -14.14
C THR A 157 11.89 -16.56 -12.75
N GLY A 158 12.33 -17.47 -11.89
CA GLY A 158 11.84 -17.61 -10.55
C GLY A 158 12.93 -18.04 -9.56
N ILE A 159 12.75 -17.71 -8.30
CA ILE A 159 13.69 -18.01 -7.23
C ILE A 159 12.95 -18.32 -5.93
N ALA A 160 13.38 -19.38 -5.24
CA ALA A 160 12.82 -19.74 -3.94
C ALA A 160 13.91 -20.27 -3.01
N THR A 161 13.68 -20.14 -1.70
CA THR A 161 14.51 -20.80 -0.68
C THR A 161 13.83 -22.06 -0.19
N THR A 162 14.63 -23.10 0.08
CA THR A 162 14.16 -24.31 0.75
C THR A 162 14.37 -24.20 2.26
N SER A 163 13.74 -25.08 3.03
CA SER A 163 13.91 -25.16 4.49
C SER A 163 15.33 -25.48 4.94
N LEU A 164 16.20 -25.90 4.04
CA LEU A 164 17.63 -26.21 4.29
C LEU A 164 18.56 -25.06 3.89
N SER A 165 18.04 -23.85 3.76
CA SER A 165 18.80 -22.66 3.34
C SER A 165 19.44 -22.77 1.93
N ASN A 166 18.94 -23.67 1.10
CA ASN A 166 19.33 -23.76 -0.30
C ASN A 166 18.43 -22.85 -1.17
N VAL A 167 19.02 -22.23 -2.18
CA VAL A 167 18.29 -21.43 -3.16
C VAL A 167 18.01 -22.29 -4.38
N MET A 168 16.75 -22.37 -4.79
CA MET A 168 16.34 -22.97 -6.05
C MET A 168 16.03 -21.88 -7.07
N MET A 169 16.49 -22.06 -8.29
CA MET A 169 16.30 -21.14 -9.42
C MET A 169 15.55 -21.89 -10.53
N PHE A 170 14.60 -21.23 -11.15
CA PHE A 170 13.73 -21.77 -12.21
C PHE A 170 13.78 -20.91 -13.46
#